data_69c2418d048562879e50e1ae9fe7050c
#
_entry.id   69c2418d048562879e50e1ae9fe7050c
#
_cell.length_a   1.000
_cell.length_b   1.000
_cell.length_c   1.000
_cell.angle_alpha   90.00
_cell.angle_beta   90.00
_cell.angle_gamma   90.00
#
_symmetry.space_group_name_H-M   'P 1'
#
loop_
_entity.id
_entity.type
_entity.pdbx_description
1 polymer ?
#
loop_
_entity_poly.entity_id
_entity_poly.type
_entity_poly.pdbx_seq_one_letter_code
_entity_poly.pdbx_strand_id
1 'polypeptide(L)'
;GGQKQRIAIVRALAMAPEVMLFDEPTSALDPEMVGEVLDVMKELAHEGMTMVVVTHEMAFAKEVSDRVVFMDQGVILEQGSPKEVFGNPKEPRTREFLSRYLEDKMA
;
A
#
# COMPACT_ATOMS: atom_id res chain seq x y z
N GLY A 1 0.47 -14.46 12.06
CA GLY A 1 1.02 -14.50 10.71
C GLY A 1 0.01 -14.15 9.65
N GLY A 2 0.35 -14.51 8.42
CA GLY A 2 -0.47 -14.18 7.25
C GLY A 2 -1.86 -14.77 7.29
N GLN A 3 -2.03 -15.95 7.85
CA GLN A 3 -3.34 -16.58 7.96
C GLN A 3 -4.28 -15.79 8.87
N LYS A 4 -3.77 -15.26 9.98
CA LYS A 4 -4.56 -14.41 10.87
C LYS A 4 -4.99 -13.14 10.17
N GLN A 5 -4.12 -12.55 9.36
CA GLN A 5 -4.41 -11.34 8.61
C GLN A 5 -5.48 -11.61 7.55
N ARG A 6 -5.39 -12.74 6.86
CA ARG A 6 -6.41 -13.12 5.86
C ARG A 6 -7.76 -13.34 6.51
N ILE A 7 -7.81 -13.99 7.67
CA ILE A 7 -9.04 -14.20 8.42
C ILE A 7 -9.65 -12.86 8.85
N ALA A 8 -8.80 -11.92 9.30
CA ALA A 8 -9.26 -10.59 9.67
C ALA A 8 -9.90 -9.87 8.49
N ILE A 9 -9.31 -9.98 7.30
CA ILE A 9 -9.85 -9.38 6.07
C ILE A 9 -11.21 -10.01 5.74
N VAL A 10 -11.32 -11.34 5.80
CA VAL A 10 -12.57 -12.04 5.52
C VAL A 10 -13.67 -11.61 6.49
N ARG A 11 -13.35 -11.50 7.78
CA ARG A 11 -14.31 -11.04 8.79
C ARG A 11 -14.78 -9.63 8.53
N ALA A 12 -13.87 -8.74 8.13
CA ALA A 12 -14.22 -7.37 7.80
C ALA A 12 -15.16 -7.32 6.59
N LEU A 13 -14.88 -8.14 5.58
CA LEU A 13 -15.72 -8.23 4.38
C LEU A 13 -17.12 -8.76 4.67
N ALA A 14 -17.26 -9.64 5.67
CA ALA A 14 -18.55 -10.19 6.06
C ALA A 14 -19.53 -9.11 6.56
N MET A 15 -18.99 -7.96 6.98
CA MET A 15 -19.82 -6.81 7.40
C MET A 15 -20.27 -5.96 6.22
N ALA A 16 -19.92 -6.32 5.01
CA ALA A 16 -20.25 -5.60 3.77
C ALA A 16 -19.89 -4.09 3.84
N PRO A 17 -18.63 -3.76 4.12
CA PRO A 17 -18.22 -2.36 4.28
C PRO A 17 -18.23 -1.60 2.94
N GLU A 18 -18.45 -0.30 3.00
CA GLU A 18 -18.29 0.56 1.83
C GLU A 18 -16.83 0.91 1.60
N VAL A 19 -16.05 1.03 2.68
CA VAL A 19 -14.63 1.36 2.64
C VAL A 19 -13.88 0.46 3.61
N MET A 20 -12.75 -0.07 3.19
CA MET A 20 -11.86 -0.83 4.06
C MET A 20 -10.58 -0.04 4.32
N LEU A 21 -10.15 -0.07 5.58
CA LEU A 21 -8.92 0.58 6.02
C LEU A 21 -7.89 -0.49 6.36
N PHE A 22 -6.68 -0.36 5.78
CA PHE A 22 -5.56 -1.24 6.07
C PHE A 22 -4.40 -0.39 6.61
N ASP A 23 -3.96 -0.69 7.82
CA ASP A 23 -2.85 0.03 8.44
C ASP A 23 -1.64 -0.90 8.53
N GLU A 24 -0.71 -0.75 7.59
CA GLU A 24 0.50 -1.55 7.46
C GLU A 24 0.24 -3.06 7.61
N PRO A 25 -0.61 -3.62 6.74
CA PRO A 25 -1.08 -5.01 6.91
C PRO A 25 0.01 -6.06 6.81
N THR A 26 1.18 -5.72 6.28
CA THR A 26 2.29 -6.67 6.09
C THR A 26 3.47 -6.42 7.01
N SER A 27 3.44 -5.39 7.86
CA SER A 27 4.61 -4.93 8.62
C SER A 27 5.21 -5.97 9.58
N ALA A 28 4.39 -6.88 10.10
CA ALA A 28 4.84 -7.89 11.06
C ALA A 28 4.88 -9.29 10.48
N LEU A 29 4.82 -9.42 9.15
CA LEU A 29 4.73 -10.72 8.50
C LEU A 29 6.07 -11.17 7.92
N ASP A 30 6.25 -12.50 7.84
CA ASP A 30 7.36 -13.08 7.08
C ASP A 30 7.22 -12.76 5.60
N PRO A 31 8.34 -12.66 4.85
CA PRO A 31 8.28 -12.37 3.42
C PRO A 31 7.34 -13.27 2.62
N GLU A 32 7.24 -14.55 2.99
CA GLU A 32 6.35 -15.49 2.31
C GLU A 32 4.88 -15.13 2.50
N MET A 33 4.54 -14.65 3.70
CA MET A 33 3.16 -14.27 4.02
C MET A 33 2.77 -12.91 3.43
N VAL A 34 3.75 -12.03 3.24
CA VAL A 34 3.51 -10.71 2.64
C VAL A 34 2.84 -10.84 1.28
N GLY A 35 3.38 -11.70 0.41
CA GLY A 35 2.83 -11.92 -0.91
C GLY A 35 1.38 -12.38 -0.90
N GLU A 36 1.04 -13.30 0.00
CA GLU A 36 -0.33 -13.82 0.11
C GLU A 36 -1.32 -12.73 0.51
N VAL A 37 -0.95 -11.91 1.48
CA VAL A 37 -1.83 -10.82 1.95
C VAL A 37 -2.00 -9.77 0.86
N LEU A 38 -0.91 -9.39 0.19
CA LEU A 38 -0.99 -8.41 -0.89
C LEU A 38 -1.83 -8.92 -2.05
N ASP A 39 -1.76 -10.21 -2.36
CA ASP A 39 -2.58 -10.80 -3.43
C ASP A 39 -4.07 -10.71 -3.12
N VAL A 40 -4.46 -10.96 -1.87
CA VAL A 40 -5.85 -10.79 -1.44
C VAL A 40 -6.30 -9.35 -1.62
N MET A 41 -5.45 -8.40 -1.23
CA MET A 41 -5.76 -6.97 -1.37
C MET A 41 -5.86 -6.55 -2.84
N LYS A 42 -5.01 -7.11 -3.71
CA LYS A 42 -5.09 -6.85 -5.15
C LYS A 42 -6.42 -7.33 -5.74
N GLU A 43 -6.86 -8.50 -5.33
CA GLU A 43 -8.16 -9.03 -5.78
C GLU A 43 -9.31 -8.13 -5.36
N LEU A 44 -9.28 -7.64 -4.12
CA LEU A 44 -10.30 -6.71 -3.63
C LEU A 44 -10.31 -5.42 -4.45
N ALA A 45 -9.14 -4.91 -4.80
CA ALA A 45 -9.04 -3.72 -5.63
C ALA A 45 -9.63 -3.95 -7.01
N HIS A 46 -9.36 -5.11 -7.61
CA HIS A 46 -9.92 -5.48 -8.92
C HIS A 46 -11.44 -5.60 -8.88
N GLU A 47 -12.00 -6.01 -7.75
CA GLU A 47 -13.44 -6.11 -7.57
C GLU A 47 -14.10 -4.75 -7.32
N GLY A 48 -13.33 -3.68 -7.25
CA GLY A 48 -13.86 -2.33 -7.08
C GLY A 48 -14.06 -1.89 -5.64
N MET A 49 -13.48 -2.63 -4.67
CA MET A 49 -13.55 -2.24 -3.27
C MET A 49 -12.78 -0.93 -3.03
N THR A 50 -13.43 0.02 -2.37
CA THR A 50 -12.76 1.25 -1.96
C THR A 50 -11.90 0.97 -0.74
N MET A 51 -10.61 1.25 -0.84
CA MET A 51 -9.65 0.95 0.21
C MET A 51 -8.74 2.14 0.47
N VAL A 52 -8.41 2.35 1.75
CA VAL A 52 -7.34 3.25 2.14
C VAL A 52 -6.27 2.37 2.78
N VAL A 53 -5.06 2.41 2.22
CA VAL A 53 -3.98 1.52 2.64
C VAL A 53 -2.77 2.35 3.06
N VAL A 54 -2.34 2.17 4.31
CA VAL A 54 -1.09 2.74 4.80
C VAL A 54 -0.05 1.64 4.69
N THR A 55 0.99 1.86 3.88
CA THR A 55 1.94 0.79 3.58
C THR A 55 3.30 1.33 3.18
N HIS A 56 4.34 0.52 3.42
CA HIS A 56 5.69 0.73 2.88
C HIS A 56 5.95 -0.16 1.66
N GLU A 57 4.95 -0.92 1.24
CA GLU A 57 5.06 -1.79 0.07
C GLU A 57 4.87 -0.97 -1.22
N MET A 58 5.97 -0.41 -1.70
CA MET A 58 5.91 0.56 -2.81
C MET A 58 5.50 -0.06 -4.14
N ALA A 59 5.95 -1.28 -4.43
CA ALA A 59 5.54 -1.97 -5.66
C ALA A 59 4.03 -2.21 -5.69
N PHE A 60 3.47 -2.63 -4.56
CA PHE A 60 2.03 -2.81 -4.41
C PHE A 60 1.29 -1.49 -4.60
N ALA A 61 1.74 -0.44 -3.91
CA ALA A 61 1.12 0.88 -4.00
C ALA A 61 1.13 1.39 -5.45
N LYS A 62 2.26 1.24 -6.14
CA LYS A 62 2.39 1.67 -7.53
C LYS A 62 1.45 0.91 -8.47
N GLU A 63 1.30 -0.40 -8.25
CA GLU A 63 0.51 -1.26 -9.11
C GLU A 63 -0.99 -1.08 -8.94
N VAL A 64 -1.45 -0.89 -7.70
CA VAL A 64 -2.85 -1.05 -7.34
C VAL A 64 -3.56 0.27 -7.07
N SER A 65 -2.85 1.31 -6.67
CA SER A 65 -3.47 2.56 -6.23
C SER A 65 -4.02 3.38 -7.40
N ASP A 66 -5.14 4.04 -7.15
CA ASP A 66 -5.65 5.09 -8.04
C ASP A 66 -5.10 6.45 -7.61
N ARG A 67 -4.79 6.58 -6.33
CA ARG A 67 -4.25 7.81 -5.76
C ARG A 67 -3.22 7.47 -4.69
N VAL A 68 -2.10 8.16 -4.73
CA VAL A 68 -1.01 7.98 -3.76
C VAL A 68 -0.85 9.27 -2.96
N VAL A 69 -0.71 9.11 -1.65
CA VAL A 69 -0.50 10.21 -0.72
C VAL A 69 0.81 9.93 0.03
N PHE A 70 1.78 10.80 -0.13
CA PHE A 70 3.04 10.68 0.61
C PHE A 70 2.98 11.56 1.86
N MET A 71 3.21 10.93 3.01
CA MET A 71 3.16 11.62 4.29
C MET A 71 4.51 11.56 4.99
N ASP A 72 4.87 12.63 5.67
CA ASP A 72 6.07 12.68 6.47
C ASP A 72 5.81 13.56 7.70
N GLN A 73 6.18 13.07 8.87
CA GLN A 73 6.01 13.79 10.14
C GLN A 73 4.60 14.32 10.36
N GLY A 74 3.60 13.49 10.02
CA GLY A 74 2.20 13.84 10.24
C GLY A 74 1.60 14.80 9.22
N VAL A 75 2.33 15.13 8.17
CA VAL A 75 1.90 16.10 7.16
C VAL A 75 1.87 15.43 5.78
N ILE A 76 0.84 15.77 4.99
CA ILE A 76 0.78 15.35 3.60
C ILE A 76 1.73 16.26 2.80
N LEU A 77 2.79 15.68 2.23
CA LEU A 77 3.74 16.42 1.43
C LEU A 77 3.37 16.46 -0.04
N GLU A 78 2.87 15.35 -0.55
CA GLU A 78 2.60 15.22 -1.98
C GLU A 78 1.52 14.19 -2.22
N GLN A 79 0.68 14.42 -3.24
CA GLN A 79 -0.36 13.46 -3.60
C GLN A 79 -0.67 13.57 -5.09
N GLY A 80 -1.14 12.47 -5.65
CA GLY A 80 -1.49 12.42 -7.06
C GLY A 80 -1.66 10.98 -7.52
N SER A 81 -1.65 10.78 -8.83
CA SER A 81 -1.70 9.43 -9.40
C SER A 81 -0.38 8.70 -9.12
N PRO A 82 -0.38 7.36 -9.17
CA PRO A 82 0.88 6.62 -9.04
C PRO A 82 1.93 7.05 -10.05
N LYS A 83 1.52 7.35 -11.27
CA LYS A 83 2.43 7.79 -12.32
C LYS A 83 3.11 9.12 -11.95
N GLU A 84 2.34 10.04 -11.36
CA GLU A 84 2.88 11.34 -10.95
C GLU A 84 3.80 11.21 -9.74
N VAL A 85 3.34 10.54 -8.68
CA VAL A 85 4.09 10.47 -7.42
C VAL A 85 5.32 9.59 -7.53
N PHE A 86 5.22 8.44 -8.19
CA PHE A 86 6.36 7.53 -8.35
C PHE A 86 7.24 7.88 -9.54
N GLY A 87 6.65 8.36 -10.62
CA GLY A 87 7.37 8.64 -11.85
C GLY A 87 8.03 10.02 -11.89
N ASN A 88 7.43 11.00 -11.25
CA ASN A 88 7.92 12.38 -11.27
C ASN A 88 7.58 13.10 -9.96
N PRO A 89 8.13 12.64 -8.83
CA PRO A 89 7.87 13.27 -7.54
C PRO A 89 8.41 14.72 -7.53
N LYS A 90 7.62 15.62 -6.98
CA LYS A 90 7.95 17.06 -6.98
C LYS A 90 8.66 17.49 -5.72
N GLU A 91 8.31 16.87 -4.58
CA GLU A 91 8.90 17.25 -3.29
C GLU A 91 10.26 16.56 -3.08
N PRO A 92 11.28 17.30 -2.59
CA PRO A 92 12.59 16.70 -2.35
C PRO A 92 12.54 15.50 -1.40
N ARG A 93 11.69 15.56 -0.40
CA ARG A 93 11.56 14.48 0.59
C ARG A 93 10.99 13.22 -0.04
N THR A 94 10.01 13.37 -0.94
CA THR A 94 9.44 12.25 -1.69
C THR A 94 10.50 11.60 -2.57
N ARG A 95 11.30 12.41 -3.25
CA ARG A 95 12.38 11.91 -4.12
C ARG A 95 13.42 11.14 -3.31
N GLU A 96 13.80 11.65 -2.15
CA GLU A 96 14.75 10.98 -1.27
C GLU A 96 14.23 9.61 -0.82
N PHE A 97 12.99 9.56 -0.39
CA PHE A 97 12.37 8.31 0.05
C PHE A 97 12.32 7.29 -1.08
N LEU A 98 11.83 7.69 -2.25
CA LEU A 98 11.71 6.80 -3.39
C LEU A 98 13.07 6.37 -3.94
N SER A 99 14.07 7.24 -3.87
CA SER A 99 15.43 6.91 -4.26
C SER A 99 15.98 5.76 -3.42
N ARG A 100 15.75 5.78 -2.12
CA ARG A 100 16.16 4.68 -1.22
C ARG A 100 15.47 3.38 -1.57
N TYR A 101 14.19 3.44 -1.85
CA TYR A 101 13.42 2.27 -2.26
C TYR A 101 13.99 1.67 -3.55
N LEU A 102 14.30 2.50 -4.54
CA LEU A 102 14.87 2.04 -5.81
C LEU A 102 16.26 1.44 -5.62
N GLU A 103 17.09 2.03 -4.75
CA GLU A 103 18.41 1.48 -4.43
C GLU A 103 18.29 0.10 -3.80
N ASP A 104 17.38 -0.07 -2.83
CA ASP A 104 17.15 -1.36 -2.20
C ASP A 104 16.73 -2.42 -3.20
N LYS A 105 15.91 -2.05 -4.16
CA LYS A 105 15.46 -2.97 -5.20
C LYS A 105 16.57 -3.37 -6.17
N MET A 106 17.51 -2.46 -6.42
CA MET A 106 18.62 -2.70 -7.33
C MET A 106 19.79 -3.43 -6.66
N ALA A 107 19.82 -3.41 -5.36
CA ALA A 107 20.82 -4.12 -4.58
C ALA A 107 20.44 -5.58 -4.44
#